data_8ec52cd620b1ce466990e9eac03c6d50
#
_entry.id   8ec52cd620b1ce466990e9eac03c6d50
#
_cell.length_a   1.000
_cell.length_b   1.000
_cell.length_c   1.000
_cell.angle_alpha   90.00
_cell.angle_beta   90.00
_cell.angle_gamma   90.00
#
_symmetry.space_group_name_H-M   'P 1'
#
loop_
_entity.id
_entity.type
_entity.pdbx_description
1 polymer ?
#
loop_
_entity_poly.entity_id
_entity_poly.type
_entity_poly.pdbx_seq_one_letter_code
_entity_poly.pdbx_strand_id
1 'polypeptide(L)'
;MLNAYIYDGLRTPFGRHAGSLATIRPDDLAGLVIRRLVEKTGIPGADVEDVIFGSTNQAGEDSRNVARHAALLAGLPVTVPGQTVNRLCASGLGAIIDSARAITCGEGDLYIAGGVESMTRAPFVMAKAESAYSREAKSDDTTIGSRFPNPQIVKQFGGHRMPETGD
;
A
#
# COMPACT_ATOMS: atom_id res chain seq x y z
N MET A 1 -12.70 17.15 -17.34
CA MET A 1 -11.41 17.60 -16.77
C MET A 1 -11.46 17.33 -15.28
N LEU A 2 -10.41 16.78 -14.67
CA LEU A 2 -10.37 16.60 -13.22
C LEU A 2 -10.27 17.97 -12.55
N ASN A 3 -11.10 18.22 -11.53
CA ASN A 3 -11.11 19.47 -10.77
C ASN A 3 -10.60 19.22 -9.34
N ALA A 4 -9.36 18.79 -9.25
CA ALA A 4 -8.69 18.49 -8.00
C ALA A 4 -7.26 19.05 -8.02
N TYR A 5 -6.76 19.49 -6.88
CA TYR A 5 -5.46 20.13 -6.72
C TYR A 5 -4.62 19.38 -5.69
N ILE A 6 -3.31 19.29 -5.93
CA ILE A 6 -2.35 18.84 -4.92
C ILE A 6 -1.98 20.06 -4.07
N TYR A 7 -2.34 20.02 -2.80
CA TYR A 7 -2.09 21.10 -1.86
C TYR A 7 -0.68 21.04 -1.26
N ASP A 8 -0.29 19.85 -0.77
CA ASP A 8 1.02 19.62 -0.18
C ASP A 8 1.40 18.13 -0.28
N GLY A 9 2.62 17.79 0.09
CA GLY A 9 3.11 16.42 0.10
C GLY A 9 4.35 16.23 0.97
N LEU A 10 4.49 15.02 1.51
CA LEU A 10 5.66 14.57 2.25
C LEU A 10 6.01 13.13 1.86
N ARG A 11 7.26 12.76 2.04
CA ARG A 11 7.72 11.37 1.93
C ARG A 11 8.83 11.09 2.93
N THR A 12 9.03 9.82 3.21
CA THR A 12 10.26 9.33 3.87
C THR A 12 11.42 9.28 2.88
N PRO A 13 12.67 9.18 3.35
CA PRO A 13 13.74 8.69 2.48
C PRO A 13 13.40 7.33 1.87
N PHE A 14 13.92 7.04 0.68
CA PHE A 14 13.89 5.69 0.13
C PHE A 14 14.91 4.83 0.88
N GLY A 15 14.42 3.83 1.62
CA GLY A 15 15.27 2.88 2.32
C GLY A 15 15.83 1.81 1.39
N ARG A 16 17.10 1.45 1.57
CA ARG A 16 17.67 0.26 0.95
C ARG A 16 17.03 -0.99 1.60
N HIS A 17 16.87 -2.07 0.84
CA HIS A 17 16.51 -3.38 1.38
C HIS A 17 17.45 -3.76 2.53
N ALA A 18 16.91 -4.24 3.65
CA ALA A 18 17.63 -4.51 4.89
C ALA A 18 18.45 -3.32 5.44
N GLY A 19 18.10 -2.07 5.06
CA GLY A 19 18.79 -0.87 5.50
C GLY A 19 18.18 -0.26 6.76
N SER A 20 18.39 1.05 6.96
CA SER A 20 18.02 1.79 8.18
C SER A 20 16.52 1.79 8.49
N LEU A 21 15.66 1.58 7.52
CA LEU A 21 14.20 1.47 7.72
C LEU A 21 13.71 0.05 7.93
N ALA A 22 14.60 -0.95 7.95
CA ALA A 22 14.24 -2.36 8.03
C ALA A 22 13.45 -2.76 9.29
N THR A 23 13.66 -2.04 10.40
CA THR A 23 12.99 -2.29 11.68
C THR A 23 11.67 -1.57 11.84
N ILE A 24 11.31 -0.69 10.90
CA ILE A 24 10.08 0.11 10.96
C ILE A 24 8.98 -0.61 10.19
N ARG A 25 7.84 -0.81 10.84
CA ARG A 25 6.65 -1.39 10.23
C ARG A 25 6.09 -0.48 9.13
N PRO A 26 5.53 -1.03 8.04
CA PRO A 26 4.95 -0.20 6.97
C PRO A 26 3.76 0.65 7.43
N ASP A 27 2.92 0.13 8.30
CA ASP A 27 1.78 0.87 8.87
C ASP A 27 2.24 2.05 9.75
N ASP A 28 3.27 1.86 10.59
CA ASP A 28 3.87 2.94 11.39
C ASP A 28 4.52 4.00 10.50
N LEU A 29 5.23 3.57 9.45
CA LEU A 29 5.89 4.47 8.51
C LEU A 29 4.88 5.36 7.78
N ALA A 30 3.79 4.77 7.31
CA ALA A 30 2.70 5.47 6.65
C ALA A 30 1.99 6.43 7.62
N GLY A 31 1.67 5.98 8.83
CA GLY A 31 1.06 6.80 9.87
C GLY A 31 1.91 8.00 10.27
N LEU A 32 3.24 7.82 10.35
CA LEU A 32 4.17 8.92 10.60
C LEU A 32 4.08 10.00 9.53
N VAL A 33 4.09 9.63 8.25
CA VAL A 33 4.04 10.59 7.14
C VAL A 33 2.72 11.34 7.12
N ILE A 34 1.59 10.66 7.33
CA ILE A 34 0.27 11.29 7.42
C ILE A 34 0.24 12.28 8.58
N ARG A 35 0.66 11.87 9.77
CA ARG A 35 0.72 12.74 10.95
C ARG A 35 1.53 14.01 10.67
N ARG A 36 2.73 13.85 10.11
CA ARG A 36 3.59 14.99 9.77
C ARG A 36 3.00 15.90 8.70
N LEU A 37 2.27 15.34 7.75
CA LEU A 37 1.58 16.12 6.74
C LEU A 37 0.46 16.97 7.35
N VAL A 38 -0.36 16.38 8.20
CA VAL A 38 -1.44 17.07 8.92
C VAL A 38 -0.88 18.16 9.84
N GLU A 39 0.17 17.86 10.62
CA GLU A 39 0.86 18.84 11.45
C GLU A 39 1.43 20.01 10.63
N LYS A 40 2.06 19.72 9.50
CA LYS A 40 2.67 20.71 8.61
C LYS A 40 1.64 21.65 7.97
N THR A 41 0.52 21.08 7.53
CA THR A 41 -0.52 21.85 6.83
C THR A 41 -1.47 22.56 7.78
N GLY A 42 -1.58 22.11 9.03
CA GLY A 42 -2.54 22.64 10.01
C GLY A 42 -4.00 22.30 9.67
N ILE A 43 -4.24 21.40 8.74
CA ILE A 43 -5.60 20.97 8.37
C ILE A 43 -6.20 20.15 9.52
N PRO A 44 -7.44 20.44 9.93
CA PRO A 44 -8.12 19.60 10.91
C PRO A 44 -8.30 18.18 10.38
N GLY A 45 -7.87 17.18 11.16
CA GLY A 45 -8.00 15.77 10.73
C GLY A 45 -9.44 15.34 10.48
N ALA A 46 -10.41 16.03 11.08
CA ALA A 46 -11.84 15.77 10.88
C ALA A 46 -12.37 16.20 9.50
N ASP A 47 -11.62 17.05 8.80
CA ASP A 47 -11.99 17.51 7.45
C ASP A 47 -11.50 16.54 6.37
N VAL A 48 -10.74 15.52 6.74
CA VAL A 48 -10.27 14.49 5.81
C VAL A 48 -11.41 13.51 5.53
N GLU A 49 -11.86 13.45 4.28
CA GLU A 49 -12.95 12.56 3.86
C GLU A 49 -12.50 11.09 3.79
N ASP A 50 -11.33 10.83 3.22
CA ASP A 50 -10.77 9.47 3.13
C ASP A 50 -9.24 9.50 3.01
N VAL A 51 -8.61 8.39 3.38
CA VAL A 51 -7.19 8.11 3.16
C VAL A 51 -7.06 6.98 2.14
N ILE A 52 -6.58 7.30 0.94
CA ILE A 52 -6.41 6.32 -0.13
C ILE A 52 -4.92 6.04 -0.33
N PHE A 53 -4.47 4.82 -0.01
CA PHE A 53 -3.05 4.45 -0.11
C PHE A 53 -2.84 3.27 -1.04
N GLY A 54 -1.77 3.36 -1.82
CA GLY A 54 -1.24 2.26 -2.61
C GLY A 54 -0.37 1.32 -1.77
N SER A 55 -0.61 0.02 -1.87
CA SER A 55 0.27 -1.02 -1.33
C SER A 55 0.08 -2.31 -2.12
N THR A 56 1.17 -2.99 -2.46
CA THR A 56 1.12 -4.23 -3.24
C THR A 56 1.05 -5.46 -2.37
N ASN A 57 1.78 -5.48 -1.26
CA ASN A 57 1.78 -6.58 -0.32
C ASN A 57 0.79 -6.29 0.82
N GLN A 58 -0.27 -7.09 0.92
CA GLN A 58 -1.35 -6.88 1.88
C GLN A 58 -1.52 -8.09 2.83
N ALA A 59 -0.52 -8.95 2.91
CA ALA A 59 -0.58 -10.19 3.70
C ALA A 59 0.22 -10.13 5.01
N GLY A 60 0.98 -9.05 5.23
CA GLY A 60 1.84 -8.86 6.40
C GLY A 60 1.31 -7.81 7.37
N GLU A 61 2.21 -6.96 7.83
CA GLU A 61 1.97 -5.88 8.80
C GLU A 61 1.10 -4.75 8.24
N ASP A 62 0.87 -4.72 6.96
CA ASP A 62 -0.09 -3.90 6.23
C ASP A 62 -1.56 -4.32 6.48
N SER A 63 -1.78 -5.52 6.99
CA SER A 63 -3.06 -6.04 7.52
C SER A 63 -4.25 -5.86 6.59
N ARG A 64 -4.04 -6.03 5.27
CA ARG A 64 -5.02 -5.92 4.17
C ARG A 64 -5.54 -4.52 3.86
N ASN A 65 -5.45 -3.58 4.81
CA ASN A 65 -5.86 -2.18 4.59
C ASN A 65 -4.93 -1.24 5.35
N VAL A 66 -3.72 -1.06 4.82
CA VAL A 66 -2.71 -0.21 5.43
C VAL A 66 -3.15 1.25 5.50
N ALA A 67 -3.98 1.73 4.58
CA ALA A 67 -4.53 3.09 4.61
C ALA A 67 -5.31 3.35 5.89
N ARG A 68 -6.21 2.44 6.26
CA ARG A 68 -6.99 2.56 7.49
C ARG A 68 -6.12 2.50 8.74
N HIS A 69 -5.14 1.59 8.78
CA HIS A 69 -4.19 1.50 9.88
C HIS A 69 -3.38 2.79 10.02
N ALA A 70 -2.85 3.30 8.90
CA ALA A 70 -2.06 4.52 8.87
C ALA A 70 -2.87 5.75 9.31
N ALA A 71 -4.14 5.87 8.91
CA ALA A 71 -5.04 6.93 9.36
C ALA A 71 -5.20 6.93 10.89
N LEU A 72 -5.46 5.76 11.48
CA LEU A 72 -5.60 5.61 12.93
C LEU A 72 -4.29 5.88 13.67
N LEU A 73 -3.17 5.34 13.19
CA LEU A 73 -1.83 5.56 13.75
C LEU A 73 -1.38 7.02 13.63
N ALA A 74 -1.84 7.73 12.61
CA ALA A 74 -1.62 9.16 12.45
C ALA A 74 -2.38 10.01 13.48
N GLY A 75 -3.40 9.46 14.12
CA GLY A 75 -4.27 10.16 15.05
C GLY A 75 -5.45 10.86 14.38
N LEU A 76 -5.78 10.50 13.15
CA LEU A 76 -7.02 10.97 12.51
C LEU A 76 -8.25 10.42 13.26
N PRO A 77 -9.38 11.13 13.26
CA PRO A 77 -10.62 10.64 13.87
C PRO A 77 -11.02 9.26 13.35
N VAL A 78 -11.65 8.46 14.20
CA VAL A 78 -12.13 7.12 13.83
C VAL A 78 -13.20 7.13 12.73
N THR A 79 -13.79 8.29 12.47
CA THR A 79 -14.76 8.51 11.40
C THR A 79 -14.12 8.59 10.01
N VAL A 80 -12.83 8.92 9.94
CA VAL A 80 -12.10 8.99 8.66
C VAL A 80 -11.84 7.58 8.15
N PRO A 81 -12.40 7.18 7.01
CA PRO A 81 -12.19 5.87 6.43
C PRO A 81 -10.76 5.69 5.87
N GLY A 82 -10.50 4.54 5.29
CA GLY A 82 -9.23 4.28 4.61
C GLY A 82 -9.40 3.19 3.58
N GLN A 83 -8.88 3.41 2.38
CA GLN A 83 -8.91 2.47 1.27
C GLN A 83 -7.49 2.15 0.79
N THR A 84 -7.18 0.87 0.65
CA THR A 84 -5.93 0.44 0.04
C THR A 84 -6.19 -0.01 -1.40
N VAL A 85 -5.43 0.55 -2.34
CA VAL A 85 -5.51 0.23 -3.77
C VAL A 85 -4.24 -0.50 -4.23
N ASN A 86 -4.39 -1.42 -5.17
CA ASN A 86 -3.28 -2.17 -5.73
C ASN A 86 -3.31 -2.14 -7.27
N ARG A 87 -2.33 -1.47 -7.84
CA ARG A 87 -1.96 -1.48 -9.27
C ARG A 87 -0.45 -1.75 -9.41
N LEU A 88 0.09 -2.60 -8.55
CA LEU A 88 1.52 -2.87 -8.44
C LEU A 88 2.32 -1.56 -8.25
N CYS A 89 3.38 -1.33 -9.00
CA CYS A 89 4.22 -0.14 -8.89
C CYS A 89 3.47 1.18 -9.12
N ALA A 90 2.30 1.16 -9.76
CA ALA A 90 1.46 2.33 -10.00
C ALA A 90 0.42 2.59 -8.89
N SER A 91 0.46 1.85 -7.78
CA SER A 91 -0.58 1.93 -6.72
C SER A 91 -0.66 3.31 -6.08
N GLY A 92 0.47 3.96 -5.79
CA GLY A 92 0.48 5.31 -5.22
C GLY A 92 -0.12 6.34 -6.18
N LEU A 93 0.21 6.27 -7.47
CA LEU A 93 -0.41 7.13 -8.48
C LEU A 93 -1.91 6.80 -8.64
N GLY A 94 -2.27 5.51 -8.56
CA GLY A 94 -3.67 5.08 -8.54
C GLY A 94 -4.47 5.73 -7.42
N ALA A 95 -3.92 5.77 -6.21
CA ALA A 95 -4.53 6.44 -5.06
C ALA A 95 -4.80 7.93 -5.32
N ILE A 96 -3.82 8.65 -5.90
CA ILE A 96 -3.97 10.08 -6.27
C ILE A 96 -5.08 10.25 -7.31
N ILE A 97 -5.13 9.40 -8.33
CA ILE A 97 -6.14 9.46 -9.38
C ILE A 97 -7.54 9.20 -8.82
N ASP A 98 -7.67 8.21 -7.94
CA ASP A 98 -8.97 7.86 -7.35
C ASP A 98 -9.47 8.97 -6.42
N SER A 99 -8.60 9.59 -5.61
CA SER A 99 -8.93 10.79 -4.82
C SER A 99 -9.36 11.97 -5.71
N ALA A 100 -8.65 12.23 -6.80
CA ALA A 100 -9.00 13.30 -7.73
C ALA A 100 -10.34 13.06 -8.43
N ARG A 101 -10.69 11.81 -8.70
CA ARG A 101 -12.00 11.43 -9.24
C ARG A 101 -13.11 11.63 -8.21
N ALA A 102 -12.92 11.21 -6.97
CA ALA A 102 -13.87 11.38 -5.89
C ALA A 102 -14.20 12.88 -5.68
N ILE A 103 -13.16 13.74 -5.58
CA ILE A 103 -13.34 15.20 -5.51
C ILE A 103 -14.12 15.72 -6.72
N THR A 104 -13.78 15.30 -7.93
CA THR A 104 -14.45 15.75 -9.16
C THR A 104 -15.90 15.30 -9.22
N CYS A 105 -16.23 14.14 -8.62
CA CYS A 105 -17.59 13.63 -8.51
C CYS A 105 -18.39 14.24 -7.36
N GLY A 106 -17.76 15.08 -6.52
CA GLY A 106 -18.42 15.73 -5.38
C GLY A 106 -18.61 14.80 -4.18
N GLU A 107 -17.77 13.75 -4.06
CA GLU A 107 -17.82 12.81 -2.94
C GLU A 107 -17.08 13.33 -1.70
N GLY A 108 -16.52 14.54 -1.77
CA GLY A 108 -15.81 15.23 -0.69
C GLY A 108 -14.78 16.20 -1.28
N ASP A 109 -14.16 17.00 -0.40
CA ASP A 109 -13.28 18.09 -0.79
C ASP A 109 -11.81 17.86 -0.44
N LEU A 110 -11.52 16.99 0.54
CA LEU A 110 -10.17 16.80 1.06
C LEU A 110 -9.83 15.31 1.25
N TYR A 111 -8.80 14.86 0.57
CA TYR A 111 -8.30 13.49 0.63
C TYR A 111 -6.81 13.45 0.96
N ILE A 112 -6.38 12.41 1.65
CA ILE A 112 -4.96 12.07 1.77
C ILE A 112 -4.69 10.89 0.85
N ALA A 113 -3.87 11.10 -0.18
CA ALA A 113 -3.49 10.08 -1.14
C ALA A 113 -1.99 9.79 -1.09
N GLY A 114 -1.61 8.53 -1.14
CA GLY A 114 -0.20 8.17 -1.09
C GLY A 114 0.02 6.68 -1.26
N GLY A 115 1.02 6.16 -0.57
CA GLY A 115 1.32 4.74 -0.55
C GLY A 115 2.50 4.40 0.33
N VAL A 116 2.63 3.13 0.65
CA VAL A 116 3.75 2.58 1.40
C VAL A 116 4.06 1.17 0.94
N GLU A 117 5.34 0.82 0.90
CA GLU A 117 5.79 -0.55 0.66
C GLU A 117 7.06 -0.82 1.45
N SER A 118 7.10 -1.91 2.21
CA SER A 118 8.30 -2.38 2.86
C SER A 118 8.67 -3.77 2.36
N MET A 119 9.50 -3.82 1.33
CA MET A 119 9.97 -5.09 0.77
C MET A 119 10.83 -5.87 1.76
N THR A 120 11.53 -5.20 2.68
CA THR A 120 12.33 -5.84 3.73
C THR A 120 11.47 -6.64 4.71
N ARG A 121 10.26 -6.16 4.99
CA ARG A 121 9.33 -6.79 5.96
C ARG A 121 8.22 -7.61 5.28
N ALA A 122 8.35 -7.84 3.99
CA ALA A 122 7.45 -8.71 3.25
C ALA A 122 7.49 -10.12 3.86
N PRO A 123 6.34 -10.73 4.23
CA PRO A 123 6.32 -12.00 4.95
C PRO A 123 6.58 -13.18 4.04
N PHE A 124 6.97 -14.31 4.64
CA PHE A 124 6.78 -15.62 4.02
C PHE A 124 5.29 -15.98 4.07
N VAL A 125 4.80 -16.58 3.02
CA VAL A 125 3.43 -17.10 2.92
C VAL A 125 3.46 -18.58 2.59
N MET A 126 2.51 -19.31 3.14
CA MET A 126 2.39 -20.75 2.95
C MET A 126 0.99 -21.09 2.47
N ALA A 127 0.89 -21.84 1.39
CA ALA A 127 -0.39 -22.36 0.91
C ALA A 127 -0.97 -23.36 1.90
N LYS A 128 -2.28 -23.47 1.94
CA LYS A 128 -2.94 -24.56 2.64
C LYS A 128 -2.68 -25.87 1.89
N ALA A 129 -2.56 -26.96 2.64
CA ALA A 129 -2.45 -28.28 2.07
C ALA A 129 -3.68 -28.62 1.21
N GLU A 130 -3.44 -29.22 0.04
CA GLU A 130 -4.51 -29.68 -0.86
C GLU A 130 -5.10 -31.03 -0.43
N SER A 131 -4.35 -31.81 0.36
CA SER A 131 -4.77 -33.10 0.88
C SER A 131 -4.73 -33.14 2.42
N ALA A 132 -5.62 -33.93 3.00
CA ALA A 132 -5.58 -34.21 4.44
C ALA A 132 -4.29 -34.90 4.83
N TYR A 133 -3.77 -34.54 6.02
CA TYR A 133 -2.54 -35.11 6.57
C TYR A 133 -1.28 -34.93 5.72
N SER A 134 -1.24 -33.92 4.87
CA SER A 134 -0.04 -33.57 4.09
C SER A 134 1.15 -33.39 5.04
N ARG A 135 2.28 -33.95 4.65
CA ARG A 135 3.57 -33.82 5.37
C ARG A 135 4.48 -32.78 4.74
N GLU A 136 4.04 -32.16 3.65
CA GLU A 136 4.77 -31.13 2.93
C GLU A 136 4.18 -29.75 3.20
N ALA A 137 5.03 -28.78 3.47
CA ALA A 137 4.68 -27.36 3.59
C ALA A 137 5.64 -26.57 2.70
N LYS A 138 5.08 -25.89 1.69
CA LYS A 138 5.84 -25.00 0.83
C LYS A 138 5.58 -23.54 1.23
N SER A 139 6.65 -22.80 1.50
CA SER A 139 6.59 -21.36 1.76
C SER A 139 7.20 -20.57 0.61
N ASP A 140 6.58 -19.45 0.29
CA ASP A 140 7.07 -18.50 -0.70
C ASP A 140 7.44 -17.18 -0.02
N ASP A 141 8.58 -16.61 -0.38
CA ASP A 141 8.97 -15.25 0.01
C ASP A 141 8.19 -14.24 -0.83
N THR A 142 7.55 -13.28 -0.17
CA THR A 142 6.73 -12.27 -0.85
C THR A 142 7.48 -10.96 -1.16
N THR A 143 8.79 -10.94 -0.96
CA THR A 143 9.63 -9.75 -1.20
C THR A 143 9.57 -9.31 -2.67
N ILE A 144 9.68 -10.24 -3.61
CA ILE A 144 9.70 -9.95 -5.04
C ILE A 144 9.10 -11.12 -5.84
N GLY A 145 8.50 -10.80 -6.98
CA GLY A 145 7.89 -11.80 -7.88
C GLY A 145 6.49 -12.22 -7.46
N SER A 146 5.94 -13.16 -8.21
CA SER A 146 4.61 -13.73 -7.97
C SER A 146 4.68 -14.91 -7.00
N ARG A 147 3.72 -14.98 -6.07
CA ARG A 147 3.46 -16.14 -5.21
C ARG A 147 2.14 -16.75 -5.65
N PHE A 148 2.07 -18.08 -5.54
CA PHE A 148 0.92 -18.86 -5.99
C PHE A 148 0.50 -18.51 -7.43
N PRO A 149 1.44 -18.46 -8.41
CA PRO A 149 1.11 -18.04 -9.76
C PRO A 149 0.11 -19.00 -10.38
N ASN A 150 -0.91 -18.45 -11.03
CA ASN A 150 -1.86 -19.27 -11.78
C ASN A 150 -1.15 -19.94 -12.97
N PRO A 151 -1.18 -21.28 -13.10
CA PRO A 151 -0.49 -22.00 -14.17
C PRO A 151 -0.90 -21.57 -15.57
N GLN A 152 -2.16 -21.17 -15.78
CA GLN A 152 -2.63 -20.70 -17.09
C GLN A 152 -2.03 -19.33 -17.44
N ILE A 153 -1.91 -18.42 -16.45
CA ILE A 153 -1.25 -17.13 -16.65
C ILE A 153 0.22 -17.34 -17.02
N VAL A 154 0.92 -18.19 -16.26
CA VAL A 154 2.33 -18.51 -16.56
C VAL A 154 2.50 -19.11 -17.95
N LYS A 155 1.59 -20.01 -18.36
CA LYS A 155 1.63 -20.62 -19.68
C LYS A 155 1.41 -19.62 -20.82
N GLN A 156 0.51 -18.64 -20.63
CA GLN A 156 0.15 -17.69 -21.67
C GLN A 156 1.08 -16.48 -21.76
N PHE A 157 1.54 -15.99 -20.61
CA PHE A 157 2.24 -14.70 -20.51
C PHE A 157 3.63 -14.79 -19.88
N GLY A 158 4.01 -15.98 -19.41
CA GLY A 158 5.26 -16.17 -18.68
C GLY A 158 5.14 -15.78 -17.20
N GLY A 159 6.23 -15.99 -16.44
CA GLY A 159 6.35 -15.66 -15.04
C GLY A 159 7.54 -14.75 -14.75
N HIS A 160 7.97 -13.96 -15.72
CA HIS A 160 9.17 -13.12 -15.63
C HIS A 160 9.01 -12.02 -14.57
N ARG A 161 10.09 -11.75 -13.88
CA ARG A 161 10.22 -10.59 -13.00
C ARG A 161 10.62 -9.35 -13.81
N MET A 162 10.41 -8.17 -13.24
CA MET A 162 10.73 -6.92 -13.95
C MET A 162 12.16 -6.83 -14.51
N PRO A 163 13.23 -7.28 -13.81
CA PRO A 163 14.57 -7.32 -14.40
C PRO A 163 14.65 -8.20 -15.66
N GLU A 164 14.01 -9.37 -15.63
CA GLU A 164 13.98 -10.30 -16.76
C GLU A 164 13.15 -9.78 -17.95
N THR A 165 12.23 -8.84 -17.69
CA THR A 165 11.39 -8.24 -18.75
C THR A 165 12.09 -7.02 -19.37
N GLY A 166 13.00 -6.39 -18.62
CA GLY A 166 13.73 -5.20 -19.07
C GLY A 166 14.97 -5.48 -19.92
N ASP A 167 15.42 -6.75 -19.98
CA ASP A 167 16.52 -7.22 -20.80
C ASP A 167 16.02 -7.63 -22.19
#